data_5bc136b6e120dbeac8ecbaf75247ab27
#
_entry.id   5bc136b6e120dbeac8ecbaf75247ab27
#
_cell.length_a   1.000
_cell.length_b   1.000
_cell.length_c   1.000
_cell.angle_alpha   90.00
_cell.angle_beta   90.00
_cell.angle_gamma   90.00
#
_symmetry.space_group_name_H-M   'P 1'
#
loop_
_entity.id
_entity.type
_entity.pdbx_description
1 polymer ?
#
loop_
_entity_poly.entity_id
_entity_poly.type
_entity_poly.pdbx_seq_one_letter_code
_entity_poly.pdbx_strand_id
1 'polypeptide(L)'
;MKKMGVSWTVVDPDADYETICKAFQPNTKCVMAESLANPALVVLDFEKFARAAHAHHVPLIVDNTFPTPINCNPFEWGVDIVTHSTTKYMDGHAMALGGAIVDSGNFDWSAYPDKFPGLCAPDESYHGVVYTEKFGKAAYITKATSQLMRDLGAVQSPQNAFLLNVGLETLPLRMERHCY
;
A
#
# COMPACT_ATOMS: atom_id res chain seq x y z
N MET A 1 16.41 1.98 4.89
CA MET A 1 15.70 0.89 5.56
C MET A 1 16.56 0.09 6.53
N LYS A 2 17.76 -0.43 6.18
CA LYS A 2 18.63 -1.15 7.15
C LYS A 2 18.87 -0.37 8.46
N LYS A 3 19.06 0.95 8.39
CA LYS A 3 19.21 1.81 9.59
C LYS A 3 17.96 1.83 10.50
N MET A 4 16.81 1.43 9.99
CA MET A 4 15.54 1.35 10.72
C MET A 4 15.22 -0.11 11.14
N GLY A 5 16.18 -1.03 11.01
CA GLY A 5 15.96 -2.44 11.32
C GLY A 5 15.12 -3.20 10.31
N VAL A 6 14.84 -2.60 9.14
CA VAL A 6 14.05 -3.24 8.08
C VAL A 6 14.98 -3.93 7.08
N SER A 7 14.74 -5.21 6.83
CA SER A 7 15.37 -5.99 5.76
C SER A 7 14.35 -6.33 4.68
N TRP A 8 14.83 -6.65 3.48
CA TRP A 8 13.99 -7.10 2.37
C TRP A 8 14.67 -8.21 1.60
N THR A 9 13.87 -9.08 1.01
CA THR A 9 14.28 -10.08 0.04
C THR A 9 13.66 -9.68 -1.30
N VAL A 10 14.48 -9.55 -2.34
CA VAL A 10 14.00 -9.26 -3.69
C VAL A 10 13.65 -10.57 -4.37
N VAL A 11 12.47 -10.61 -4.99
CA VAL A 11 11.96 -11.76 -5.75
C VAL A 11 11.67 -11.30 -7.19
N ASP A 12 12.03 -12.15 -8.15
CA ASP A 12 11.69 -11.90 -9.55
C ASP A 12 10.16 -11.94 -9.73
N PRO A 13 9.54 -10.95 -10.37
CA PRO A 13 8.10 -10.93 -10.60
C PRO A 13 7.60 -12.11 -11.46
N ASP A 14 8.48 -12.66 -12.32
CA ASP A 14 8.18 -13.83 -13.15
C ASP A 14 8.46 -15.16 -12.44
N ALA A 15 8.98 -15.14 -11.20
CA ALA A 15 9.22 -16.37 -10.43
C ALA A 15 7.96 -17.20 -10.26
N ASP A 16 8.14 -18.52 -10.21
CA ASP A 16 7.05 -19.42 -9.88
C ASP A 16 6.58 -19.26 -8.42
N TYR A 17 5.39 -19.75 -8.15
CA TYR A 17 4.77 -19.64 -6.83
C TYR A 17 5.63 -20.23 -5.70
N GLU A 18 6.27 -21.36 -5.94
CA GLU A 18 7.11 -22.04 -4.93
C GLU A 18 8.36 -21.21 -4.60
N THR A 19 8.96 -20.59 -5.61
CA THR A 19 10.11 -19.70 -5.44
C THR A 19 9.73 -18.47 -4.64
N ILE A 20 8.57 -17.88 -4.92
CA ILE A 20 8.03 -16.75 -4.14
C ILE A 20 7.82 -17.18 -2.68
N CYS A 21 7.20 -18.34 -2.44
CA CYS A 21 6.95 -18.83 -1.08
C CYS A 21 8.24 -19.09 -0.29
N LYS A 22 9.31 -19.58 -0.93
CA LYS A 22 10.62 -19.80 -0.29
C LYS A 22 11.31 -18.49 0.15
N ALA A 23 10.94 -17.36 -0.38
CA ALA A 23 11.50 -16.05 -0.01
C ALA A 23 10.98 -15.51 1.33
N PHE A 24 9.85 -16.04 1.83
CA PHE A 24 9.29 -15.60 3.10
C PHE A 24 10.16 -16.07 4.28
N GLN A 25 10.30 -15.20 5.25
CA GLN A 25 10.98 -15.44 6.51
C GLN A 25 9.96 -15.37 7.66
N PRO A 26 10.24 -15.98 8.84
CA PRO A 26 9.34 -15.92 9.99
C PRO A 26 8.95 -14.48 10.39
N ASN A 27 9.85 -13.53 10.19
CA ASN A 27 9.66 -12.11 10.49
C ASN A 27 9.16 -11.26 9.31
N THR A 28 8.82 -11.87 8.17
CA THR A 28 8.21 -11.13 7.04
C THR A 28 6.89 -10.50 7.48
N LYS A 29 6.72 -9.21 7.21
CA LYS A 29 5.53 -8.42 7.61
C LYS A 29 4.62 -8.05 6.45
N CYS A 30 5.14 -7.95 5.23
CA CYS A 30 4.35 -7.69 4.03
C CYS A 30 5.10 -8.12 2.78
N VAL A 31 4.37 -8.25 1.69
CA VAL A 31 4.90 -8.21 0.33
C VAL A 31 4.64 -6.83 -0.23
N MET A 32 5.62 -6.24 -0.91
CA MET A 32 5.47 -4.94 -1.56
C MET A 32 5.91 -5.04 -3.02
N ALA A 33 5.08 -4.54 -3.93
CA ALA A 33 5.34 -4.57 -5.37
C ALA A 33 4.77 -3.32 -6.06
N GLU A 34 5.12 -3.13 -7.32
CA GLU A 34 4.49 -2.14 -8.20
C GLU A 34 3.55 -2.86 -9.17
N SER A 35 2.37 -2.31 -9.44
CA SER A 35 1.42 -2.85 -10.43
C SER A 35 2.02 -2.88 -11.83
N LEU A 36 2.76 -1.85 -12.18
CA LEU A 36 3.57 -1.73 -13.40
C LEU A 36 4.94 -1.18 -13.00
N ALA A 37 5.96 -2.02 -13.09
CA ALA A 37 7.30 -1.70 -12.61
C ALA A 37 7.98 -0.57 -13.40
N ASN A 38 8.59 0.35 -12.68
CA ASN A 38 9.41 1.42 -13.26
C ASN A 38 10.91 1.15 -12.98
N PRO A 39 11.76 1.02 -14.01
CA PRO A 39 11.52 1.27 -15.44
C PRO A 39 11.23 0.01 -16.26
N ALA A 40 11.14 -1.15 -15.64
CA ALA A 40 11.14 -2.44 -16.35
C ALA A 40 9.84 -2.73 -17.14
N LEU A 41 8.75 -2.00 -16.84
CA LEU A 41 7.42 -2.16 -17.47
C LEU A 41 6.83 -3.57 -17.33
N VAL A 42 7.25 -4.29 -16.28
CA VAL A 42 6.69 -5.60 -15.95
C VAL A 42 5.36 -5.41 -15.23
N VAL A 43 4.33 -6.10 -15.68
CA VAL A 43 3.01 -6.12 -15.02
C VAL A 43 2.99 -7.22 -13.97
N LEU A 44 2.58 -6.86 -12.76
CA LEU A 44 2.51 -7.80 -11.64
C LEU A 44 1.36 -8.80 -11.82
N ASP A 45 1.64 -10.08 -11.59
CA ASP A 45 0.61 -11.10 -11.39
C ASP A 45 0.05 -10.99 -9.98
N PHE A 46 -1.01 -10.17 -9.81
CA PHE A 46 -1.59 -9.86 -8.51
C PHE A 46 -2.08 -11.12 -7.77
N GLU A 47 -2.79 -12.00 -8.46
CA GLU A 47 -3.37 -13.20 -7.84
C GLU A 47 -2.29 -14.14 -7.30
N LYS A 48 -1.21 -14.32 -8.05
CA LYS A 48 -0.07 -15.15 -7.64
C LYS A 48 0.59 -14.59 -6.38
N PHE A 49 0.86 -13.28 -6.34
CA PHE A 49 1.50 -12.64 -5.20
C PHE A 49 0.57 -12.50 -4.00
N ALA A 50 -0.72 -12.20 -4.20
CA ALA A 50 -1.72 -12.16 -3.13
C ALA A 50 -1.87 -13.53 -2.47
N ARG A 51 -2.00 -14.59 -3.26
CA ARG A 51 -2.08 -15.95 -2.76
C ARG A 51 -0.83 -16.34 -1.94
N ALA A 52 0.36 -15.99 -2.41
CA ALA A 52 1.60 -16.26 -1.67
C ALA A 52 1.67 -15.46 -0.36
N ALA A 53 1.34 -14.18 -0.39
CA ALA A 53 1.31 -13.32 0.79
C ALA A 53 0.33 -13.85 1.86
N HIS A 54 -0.90 -14.15 1.46
CA HIS A 54 -1.94 -14.65 2.36
C HIS A 54 -1.61 -16.04 2.92
N ALA A 55 -1.01 -16.93 2.13
CA ALA A 55 -0.54 -18.24 2.62
C ALA A 55 0.53 -18.10 3.71
N HIS A 56 1.25 -16.98 3.74
CA HIS A 56 2.26 -16.65 4.76
C HIS A 56 1.76 -15.63 5.80
N HIS A 57 0.44 -15.35 5.82
CA HIS A 57 -0.20 -14.49 6.81
C HIS A 57 0.34 -13.06 6.83
N VAL A 58 0.58 -12.51 5.66
CA VAL A 58 1.01 -11.12 5.48
C VAL A 58 0.20 -10.43 4.38
N PRO A 59 0.00 -9.11 4.45
CA PRO A 59 -0.68 -8.38 3.39
C PRO A 59 0.21 -8.22 2.16
N LEU A 60 -0.45 -8.08 1.00
CA LEU A 60 0.13 -7.58 -0.23
C LEU A 60 -0.14 -6.08 -0.34
N ILE A 61 0.93 -5.30 -0.45
CA ILE A 61 0.91 -3.84 -0.67
C ILE A 61 1.37 -3.56 -2.09
N VAL A 62 0.59 -2.82 -2.85
CA VAL A 62 0.92 -2.51 -4.25
C VAL A 62 0.95 -1.01 -4.49
N ASP A 63 2.04 -0.53 -5.07
CA ASP A 63 2.11 0.81 -5.64
C ASP A 63 1.45 0.81 -7.01
N ASN A 64 0.29 1.48 -7.11
CA ASN A 64 -0.52 1.59 -8.31
C ASN A 64 -0.41 2.96 -8.97
N THR A 65 0.73 3.62 -8.80
CA THR A 65 0.95 4.98 -9.29
C THR A 65 0.79 5.11 -10.80
N PHE A 66 1.36 4.19 -11.58
CA PHE A 66 1.33 4.29 -13.04
C PHE A 66 -0.04 4.02 -13.64
N PRO A 67 -0.71 2.90 -13.34
CA PRO A 67 -2.04 2.65 -13.88
C PRO A 67 -3.08 3.62 -13.36
N THR A 68 -2.91 4.19 -12.17
CA THR A 68 -3.91 4.94 -11.43
C THR A 68 -5.18 4.11 -11.15
N PRO A 69 -6.11 4.53 -10.32
CA PRO A 69 -7.36 3.80 -10.11
C PRO A 69 -8.28 3.79 -11.35
N ILE A 70 -7.92 4.55 -12.40
CA ILE A 70 -8.70 4.57 -13.65
C ILE A 70 -8.44 3.31 -14.48
N ASN A 71 -7.17 2.90 -14.61
CA ASN A 71 -6.80 1.78 -15.46
C ASN A 71 -6.68 0.46 -14.70
N CYS A 72 -6.50 0.50 -13.37
CA CYS A 72 -6.33 -0.70 -12.58
C CYS A 72 -6.84 -0.50 -11.16
N ASN A 73 -7.69 -1.43 -10.71
CA ASN A 73 -8.14 -1.54 -9.32
C ASN A 73 -7.59 -2.84 -8.70
N PRO A 74 -6.40 -2.80 -8.07
CA PRO A 74 -5.73 -4.02 -7.58
C PRO A 74 -6.53 -4.81 -6.54
N PHE A 75 -7.48 -4.20 -5.85
CA PHE A 75 -8.34 -4.89 -4.86
C PHE A 75 -9.17 -6.02 -5.47
N GLU A 76 -9.48 -5.95 -6.76
CA GLU A 76 -10.24 -6.99 -7.46
C GLU A 76 -9.46 -8.31 -7.57
N TRP A 77 -8.13 -8.26 -7.39
CA TRP A 77 -7.24 -9.41 -7.46
C TRP A 77 -6.59 -9.77 -6.11
N GLY A 78 -7.20 -9.34 -4.99
CA GLY A 78 -6.78 -9.73 -3.65
C GLY A 78 -5.64 -8.91 -3.05
N VAL A 79 -5.33 -7.75 -3.60
CA VAL A 79 -4.40 -6.79 -2.97
C VAL A 79 -5.08 -6.20 -1.73
N ASP A 80 -4.32 -6.05 -0.64
CA ASP A 80 -4.85 -5.58 0.64
C ASP A 80 -4.72 -4.06 0.79
N ILE A 81 -3.58 -3.52 0.36
CA ILE A 81 -3.27 -2.09 0.49
C ILE A 81 -2.72 -1.58 -0.83
N VAL A 82 -3.21 -0.44 -1.26
CA VAL A 82 -2.73 0.25 -2.46
C VAL A 82 -2.11 1.59 -2.06
N THR A 83 -0.96 1.88 -2.64
CA THR A 83 -0.31 3.19 -2.51
C THR A 83 -0.27 3.90 -3.86
N HIS A 84 -0.25 5.23 -3.80
CA HIS A 84 -0.08 6.07 -4.97
C HIS A 84 0.87 7.22 -4.66
N SER A 85 1.84 7.46 -5.52
CA SER A 85 2.45 8.77 -5.60
C SER A 85 1.49 9.71 -6.34
N THR A 86 0.73 10.50 -5.60
CA THR A 86 -0.20 11.48 -6.20
C THR A 86 0.54 12.58 -6.97
N THR A 87 1.85 12.71 -6.75
CA THR A 87 2.80 13.56 -7.48
C THR A 87 2.80 13.33 -8.99
N LYS A 88 2.38 12.13 -9.45
CA LYS A 88 2.51 11.68 -10.85
C LYS A 88 1.22 11.97 -11.63
N TYR A 89 0.61 10.95 -12.22
CA TYR A 89 -0.58 11.12 -13.06
C TYR A 89 -1.78 11.73 -12.36
N MET A 90 -1.94 11.51 -11.04
CA MET A 90 -3.07 12.09 -10.31
C MET A 90 -3.01 13.63 -10.28
N ASP A 91 -1.86 14.22 -9.94
CA ASP A 91 -1.63 15.66 -10.11
C ASP A 91 -1.59 16.04 -11.59
N GLY A 92 -0.80 15.32 -12.38
CA GLY A 92 -0.72 15.44 -13.83
C GLY A 92 -0.05 16.69 -14.38
N HIS A 93 0.37 17.62 -13.50
CA HIS A 93 0.89 18.94 -13.87
C HIS A 93 2.28 19.22 -13.31
N ALA A 94 2.89 18.26 -12.61
CA ALA A 94 4.19 18.41 -11.95
C ALA A 94 4.25 19.60 -10.95
N MET A 95 3.13 19.92 -10.32
CA MET A 95 3.01 21.08 -9.43
C MET A 95 3.00 20.72 -7.95
N ALA A 96 2.55 19.51 -7.60
CA ALA A 96 2.33 19.12 -6.21
C ALA A 96 2.98 17.80 -5.86
N LEU A 97 3.61 17.74 -4.69
CA LEU A 97 4.09 16.50 -4.09
C LEU A 97 3.03 15.94 -3.15
N GLY A 98 2.81 14.64 -3.22
CA GLY A 98 1.88 13.98 -2.32
C GLY A 98 1.82 12.47 -2.52
N GLY A 99 1.09 11.82 -1.63
CA GLY A 99 0.85 10.39 -1.66
C GLY A 99 -0.51 10.04 -1.10
N ALA A 100 -0.99 8.86 -1.44
CA ALA A 100 -2.21 8.30 -0.88
C ALA A 100 -1.97 6.84 -0.50
N ILE A 101 -2.58 6.42 0.60
CA ILE A 101 -2.68 5.03 1.03
C ILE A 101 -4.16 4.68 1.05
N VAL A 102 -4.53 3.58 0.41
CA VAL A 102 -5.89 3.05 0.38
C VAL A 102 -5.85 1.64 0.97
N ASP A 103 -6.64 1.41 2.01
CA ASP A 103 -6.78 0.12 2.68
C ASP A 103 -8.09 -0.53 2.24
N SER A 104 -8.04 -1.77 1.77
CA SER A 104 -9.24 -2.52 1.43
C SER A 104 -10.11 -2.85 2.66
N GLY A 105 -9.49 -2.90 3.84
CA GLY A 105 -10.11 -3.39 5.07
C GLY A 105 -10.40 -4.90 5.07
N ASN A 106 -9.84 -5.65 4.12
CA ASN A 106 -10.11 -7.09 3.98
C ASN A 106 -9.07 -7.98 4.66
N PHE A 107 -7.85 -7.48 4.90
CA PHE A 107 -6.85 -8.24 5.63
C PHE A 107 -7.20 -8.32 7.11
N ASP A 108 -7.36 -9.53 7.64
CA ASP A 108 -7.67 -9.75 9.05
C ASP A 108 -6.41 -9.69 9.92
N TRP A 109 -6.07 -8.48 10.38
CA TRP A 109 -4.94 -8.24 11.27
C TRP A 109 -5.07 -8.99 12.59
N SER A 110 -6.30 -9.17 13.10
CA SER A 110 -6.59 -9.78 14.39
C SER A 110 -6.31 -11.29 14.41
N ALA A 111 -6.32 -11.93 13.25
CA ALA A 111 -5.97 -13.34 13.12
C ALA A 111 -4.48 -13.63 13.41
N TYR A 112 -3.62 -12.60 13.38
CA TYR A 112 -2.16 -12.77 13.49
C TYR A 112 -1.53 -11.79 14.50
N PRO A 113 -1.97 -11.78 15.78
CA PRO A 113 -1.57 -10.78 16.76
C PRO A 113 -0.06 -10.79 17.04
N ASP A 114 0.58 -11.96 17.08
CA ASP A 114 2.02 -12.06 17.28
C ASP A 114 2.82 -11.49 16.12
N LYS A 115 2.26 -11.52 14.93
CA LYS A 115 2.88 -10.95 13.73
C LYS A 115 2.68 -9.44 13.66
N PHE A 116 1.56 -8.92 14.13
CA PHE A 116 1.17 -7.50 14.07
C PHE A 116 0.82 -6.90 15.45
N PRO A 117 1.74 -7.00 16.45
CA PRO A 117 1.44 -6.51 17.79
C PRO A 117 1.14 -5.00 17.81
N GLY A 118 1.70 -4.22 16.87
CA GLY A 118 1.41 -2.78 16.77
C GLY A 118 -0.05 -2.44 16.47
N LEU A 119 -0.87 -3.40 16.00
CA LEU A 119 -2.31 -3.22 15.77
C LEU A 119 -3.16 -3.99 16.78
N CYS A 120 -2.61 -5.09 17.35
CA CYS A 120 -3.36 -6.07 18.13
C CYS A 120 -3.06 -6.02 19.63
N ALA A 121 -2.11 -5.18 20.08
CA ALA A 121 -1.82 -4.95 21.48
C ALA A 121 -2.12 -3.50 21.87
N PRO A 122 -2.27 -3.21 23.18
CA PRO A 122 -2.47 -1.84 23.66
C PRO A 122 -1.33 -0.91 23.23
N ASP A 123 -1.67 0.21 22.63
CA ASP A 123 -0.72 1.22 22.18
C ASP A 123 -0.66 2.37 23.21
N GLU A 124 0.40 2.41 23.98
CA GLU A 124 0.64 3.42 25.01
C GLU A 124 0.66 4.85 24.43
N SER A 125 1.18 5.02 23.20
CA SER A 125 1.23 6.32 22.54
C SER A 125 -0.13 6.83 22.06
N TYR A 126 -1.14 5.95 22.07
CA TYR A 126 -2.52 6.26 21.71
C TYR A 126 -3.52 5.80 22.76
N HIS A 127 -3.25 6.17 24.03
CA HIS A 127 -4.13 5.95 25.19
C HIS A 127 -4.46 4.47 25.49
N GLY A 128 -3.54 3.55 25.18
CA GLY A 128 -3.74 2.12 25.42
C GLY A 128 -4.74 1.46 24.46
N VAL A 129 -5.03 2.08 23.31
CA VAL A 129 -5.98 1.54 22.34
C VAL A 129 -5.41 0.30 21.65
N VAL A 130 -6.24 -0.74 21.55
CA VAL A 130 -6.03 -1.87 20.62
C VAL A 130 -6.75 -1.55 19.32
N TYR A 131 -6.00 -1.29 18.25
CA TYR A 131 -6.59 -0.78 17.01
C TYR A 131 -7.56 -1.76 16.36
N THR A 132 -7.22 -3.06 16.36
CA THR A 132 -8.08 -4.11 15.79
C THR A 132 -9.42 -4.24 16.53
N GLU A 133 -9.42 -4.10 17.84
CA GLU A 133 -10.65 -4.18 18.64
C GLU A 133 -11.53 -2.95 18.45
N LYS A 134 -10.91 -1.76 18.44
CA LYS A 134 -11.65 -0.49 18.42
C LYS A 134 -12.12 -0.10 17.02
N PHE A 135 -11.34 -0.39 15.99
CA PHE A 135 -11.57 0.10 14.63
C PHE A 135 -11.83 -1.02 13.60
N GLY A 136 -11.69 -2.30 14.00
CA GLY A 136 -11.98 -3.45 13.15
C GLY A 136 -11.25 -3.35 11.79
N LYS A 137 -12.00 -3.35 10.71
CA LYS A 137 -11.46 -3.26 9.35
C LYS A 137 -10.67 -1.99 9.05
N ALA A 138 -10.89 -0.92 9.79
CA ALA A 138 -10.16 0.34 9.64
C ALA A 138 -8.92 0.45 10.54
N ALA A 139 -8.51 -0.62 11.24
CA ALA A 139 -7.42 -0.61 12.19
C ALA A 139 -6.11 -0.06 11.59
N TYR A 140 -5.72 -0.58 10.43
CA TYR A 140 -4.49 -0.19 9.75
C TYR A 140 -4.49 1.28 9.34
N ILE A 141 -5.52 1.70 8.61
CA ILE A 141 -5.58 3.07 8.09
C ILE A 141 -5.77 4.09 9.22
N THR A 142 -6.47 3.72 10.29
CA THR A 142 -6.61 4.58 11.47
C THR A 142 -5.26 4.77 12.16
N LYS A 143 -4.47 3.71 12.37
CA LYS A 143 -3.12 3.85 12.93
C LYS A 143 -2.21 4.67 12.01
N ALA A 144 -2.26 4.42 10.72
CA ALA A 144 -1.47 5.16 9.74
C ALA A 144 -1.74 6.67 9.80
N THR A 145 -3.01 7.08 9.93
CA THR A 145 -3.40 8.50 9.96
C THR A 145 -3.28 9.12 11.33
N SER A 146 -3.84 8.51 12.37
CA SER A 146 -3.97 9.10 13.69
C SER A 146 -2.66 9.09 14.49
N GLN A 147 -1.74 8.20 14.18
CA GLN A 147 -0.45 8.08 14.86
C GLN A 147 0.71 8.38 13.90
N LEU A 148 0.95 7.55 12.89
CA LEU A 148 2.16 7.64 12.08
C LEU A 148 2.22 8.94 11.28
N MET A 149 1.14 9.29 10.58
CA MET A 149 1.08 10.53 9.80
C MET A 149 1.18 11.77 10.71
N ARG A 150 0.48 11.76 11.85
CA ARG A 150 0.53 12.81 12.86
C ARG A 150 1.93 13.00 13.42
N ASP A 151 2.59 11.91 13.84
CA ASP A 151 3.85 11.97 14.58
C ASP A 151 5.05 12.22 13.65
N LEU A 152 5.02 11.68 12.43
CA LEU A 152 6.07 11.86 11.43
C LEU A 152 5.87 13.12 10.56
N GLY A 153 4.68 13.72 10.58
CA GLY A 153 4.36 14.91 9.81
C GLY A 153 4.22 14.69 8.31
N ALA A 154 4.00 13.45 7.85
CA ALA A 154 3.82 13.12 6.44
C ALA A 154 2.44 13.55 5.93
N VAL A 155 2.14 14.83 6.04
CA VAL A 155 0.85 15.45 5.69
C VAL A 155 1.02 16.30 4.44
N GLN A 156 0.14 16.13 3.46
CA GLN A 156 0.09 16.96 2.28
C GLN A 156 -0.38 18.39 2.67
N SER A 157 0.28 19.42 2.13
CA SER A 157 -0.17 20.80 2.39
C SER A 157 -1.56 21.04 1.80
N PRO A 158 -2.38 21.94 2.39
CA PRO A 158 -3.68 22.29 1.82
C PRO A 158 -3.61 22.78 0.37
N GLN A 159 -2.57 23.54 0.02
CA GLN A 159 -2.34 23.99 -1.35
C GLN A 159 -2.09 22.82 -2.31
N ASN A 160 -1.25 21.86 -1.92
CA ASN A 160 -0.99 20.68 -2.74
C ASN A 160 -2.25 19.80 -2.86
N ALA A 161 -3.05 19.68 -1.80
CA ALA A 161 -4.32 18.96 -1.85
C ALA A 161 -5.32 19.63 -2.81
N PHE A 162 -5.37 20.95 -2.84
CA PHE A 162 -6.19 21.69 -3.80
C PHE A 162 -5.73 21.44 -5.25
N LEU A 163 -4.42 21.54 -5.52
CA LEU A 163 -3.87 21.27 -6.85
C LEU A 163 -4.13 19.83 -7.30
N LEU A 164 -3.98 18.86 -6.39
CA LEU A 164 -4.33 17.49 -6.66
C LEU A 164 -5.80 17.31 -7.04
N ASN A 165 -6.72 17.95 -6.33
CA ASN A 165 -8.15 17.90 -6.68
C ASN A 165 -8.41 18.42 -8.09
N VAL A 166 -7.76 19.53 -8.49
CA VAL A 166 -7.86 20.03 -9.86
C VAL A 166 -7.33 19.02 -10.87
N GLY A 167 -6.20 18.36 -10.57
CA GLY A 167 -5.63 17.30 -11.42
C GLY A 167 -6.58 16.10 -11.57
N LEU A 168 -7.24 15.69 -10.49
CA LEU A 168 -8.16 14.54 -10.49
C LEU A 168 -9.39 14.76 -11.37
N GLU A 169 -9.87 15.99 -11.56
CA GLU A 169 -11.02 16.28 -12.41
C GLU A 169 -10.83 15.82 -13.85
N THR A 170 -9.61 15.84 -14.35
CA THR A 170 -9.28 15.43 -15.71
C THR A 170 -8.58 14.07 -15.80
N LEU A 171 -8.35 13.39 -14.69
CA LEU A 171 -7.60 12.14 -14.65
C LEU A 171 -8.15 11.08 -15.60
N PRO A 172 -9.47 10.80 -15.66
CA PRO A 172 -9.99 9.78 -16.58
C PRO A 172 -9.67 10.09 -18.04
N LEU A 173 -9.88 11.33 -18.48
CA LEU A 173 -9.59 11.77 -19.85
C LEU A 173 -8.10 11.66 -20.19
N ARG A 174 -7.24 12.04 -19.26
CA ARG A 174 -5.78 11.96 -19.46
C ARG A 174 -5.31 10.51 -19.54
N MET A 175 -5.80 9.65 -18.64
CA MET A 175 -5.42 8.24 -18.64
C MET A 175 -5.89 7.52 -19.90
N GLU A 176 -7.11 7.77 -20.35
CA GLU A 176 -7.58 7.28 -21.63
C GLU A 176 -6.63 7.69 -22.76
N ARG A 177 -6.26 8.96 -22.82
CA ARG A 177 -5.36 9.47 -23.88
C ARG A 177 -3.94 8.92 -23.81
N HIS A 178 -3.43 8.65 -22.62
CA HIS A 178 -2.10 8.07 -22.43
C HIS A 178 -2.03 6.58 -22.85
N CYS A 179 -3.16 5.86 -22.88
CA CYS A 179 -3.22 4.46 -23.29
C CYS A 179 -3.37 4.27 -24.81
N TYR A 180 -3.59 5.34 -25.57
CA TYR A 180 -3.60 5.33 -27.03
C TYR A 180 -2.20 5.58 -27.59
#